data_e19428010b3d537e5f429d8605c2de40
#
_entry.id   e19428010b3d537e5f429d8605c2de40
#
_cell.length_a   1.000
_cell.length_b   1.000
_cell.length_c   1.000
_cell.angle_alpha   90.00
_cell.angle_beta   90.00
_cell.angle_gamma   90.00
#
_symmetry.space_group_name_H-M   'P 1'
#
loop_
_entity.id
_entity.type
_entity.pdbx_description
1 polymer ?
#
loop_
_entity_poly.entity_id
_entity_poly.type
_entity_poly.pdbx_seq_one_letter_code
_entity_poly.pdbx_strand_id
1 'polypeptide(L)'
;ITAERVQAELDKLMLGARPWEGIDLLVSTGLASYILPEIPALQLETDEHMQHKDVYRHSLTVLRQATELEDEGPDLKLRWAALMHDIGKPATRAPKEGGGVTFHHHEVVGAKMTRKRLKALKYPKHVITDVGQLVFLHMRFHGFGEGQWTDSAVRRYVTDAGELLPKLHKLVRADSTTRNAKKLS
;
A
#
# COMPACT_ATOMS: atom_id res chain seq x y z
N ILE A 1 7.99 25.71 -5.66
CA ILE A 1 6.74 24.92 -5.81
C ILE A 1 6.19 24.62 -4.42
N THR A 2 4.92 24.84 -4.20
CA THR A 2 4.27 24.61 -2.91
C THR A 2 3.75 23.18 -2.78
N ALA A 3 3.63 22.69 -1.54
CA ALA A 3 3.07 21.37 -1.25
C ALA A 3 1.61 21.26 -1.75
N GLU A 4 0.84 22.34 -1.64
CA GLU A 4 -0.55 22.38 -2.10
C GLU A 4 -0.68 22.20 -3.61
N ARG A 5 0.24 22.74 -4.39
CA ARG A 5 0.28 22.53 -5.85
C ARG A 5 0.70 21.11 -6.20
N VAL A 6 1.67 20.57 -5.49
CA VAL A 6 2.07 19.16 -5.65
C VAL A 6 0.91 18.24 -5.33
N GLN A 7 0.20 18.48 -4.21
CA GLN A 7 -0.99 17.73 -3.85
C GLN A 7 -2.05 17.77 -4.96
N ALA A 8 -2.36 18.94 -5.51
CA ALA A 8 -3.36 19.09 -6.56
C ALA A 8 -3.01 18.29 -7.81
N GLU A 9 -1.74 18.28 -8.21
CA GLU A 9 -1.28 17.49 -9.37
C GLU A 9 -1.28 15.99 -9.07
N LEU A 10 -0.90 15.58 -7.84
CA LEU A 10 -0.97 14.19 -7.43
C LEU A 10 -2.41 13.67 -7.37
N ASP A 11 -3.37 14.51 -6.98
CA ASP A 11 -4.79 14.13 -7.00
C ASP A 11 -5.26 13.83 -8.42
N LYS A 12 -4.89 14.67 -9.37
CA LYS A 12 -5.22 14.45 -10.79
C LYS A 12 -4.61 13.14 -11.30
N LEU A 13 -3.35 12.89 -10.97
CA LEU A 13 -2.65 11.67 -11.37
C LEU A 13 -3.31 10.44 -10.72
N MET A 14 -3.51 10.47 -9.41
CA MET A 14 -4.05 9.33 -8.66
C MET A 14 -5.51 9.02 -9.00
N LEU A 15 -6.30 10.02 -9.37
CA LEU A 15 -7.70 9.85 -9.77
C LEU A 15 -7.87 9.58 -11.27
N GLY A 16 -6.80 9.57 -12.04
CA GLY A 16 -6.82 9.29 -13.47
C GLY A 16 -7.11 7.81 -13.79
N ALA A 17 -7.18 7.51 -15.09
CA ALA A 17 -7.52 6.17 -15.58
C ALA A 17 -6.41 5.14 -15.32
N ARG A 18 -5.15 5.57 -15.32
CA ARG A 18 -3.97 4.69 -15.19
C ARG A 18 -2.95 5.27 -14.21
N PRO A 19 -3.30 5.38 -12.91
CA PRO A 19 -2.41 6.01 -11.91
C PRO A 19 -1.07 5.29 -11.78
N TRP A 20 -1.02 3.97 -11.96
CA TRP A 20 0.22 3.19 -11.91
C TRP A 20 1.23 3.62 -12.97
N GLU A 21 0.79 4.01 -14.16
CA GLU A 21 1.66 4.53 -15.22
C GLU A 21 2.18 5.94 -14.87
N GLY A 22 1.31 6.78 -14.31
CA GLY A 22 1.70 8.11 -13.84
C GLY A 22 2.75 8.07 -12.74
N ILE A 23 2.59 7.19 -11.77
CA ILE A 23 3.58 6.96 -10.71
C ILE A 23 4.88 6.43 -11.29
N ASP A 24 4.83 5.45 -12.20
CA ASP A 24 6.03 4.90 -12.83
C ASP A 24 6.81 5.98 -13.62
N LEU A 25 6.09 6.89 -14.27
CA LEU A 25 6.70 8.02 -14.95
C LEU A 25 7.37 8.99 -13.96
N LEU A 26 6.74 9.30 -12.84
CA LEU A 26 7.36 10.12 -11.78
C LEU A 26 8.64 9.50 -11.25
N VAL A 27 8.67 8.19 -11.09
CA VAL A 27 9.86 7.46 -10.61
C VAL A 27 10.95 7.44 -11.68
N SER A 28 10.63 7.09 -12.93
CA SER A 28 11.60 6.97 -14.01
C SER A 28 12.23 8.32 -14.39
N THR A 29 11.52 9.43 -14.22
CA THR A 29 12.05 10.79 -14.49
C THR A 29 12.83 11.37 -13.32
N GLY A 30 12.83 10.71 -12.15
CA GLY A 30 13.45 11.19 -10.93
C GLY A 30 12.62 12.18 -10.12
N LEU A 31 11.47 12.61 -10.61
CA LEU A 31 10.59 13.56 -9.90
C LEU A 31 10.07 13.00 -8.58
N ALA A 32 9.80 11.69 -8.52
CA ALA A 32 9.31 11.06 -7.30
C ALA A 32 10.27 11.21 -6.12
N SER A 33 11.58 11.28 -6.37
CA SER A 33 12.58 11.47 -5.32
C SER A 33 12.39 12.78 -4.54
N TYR A 34 11.76 13.78 -5.14
CA TYR A 34 11.49 15.07 -4.50
C TYR A 34 10.14 15.13 -3.81
N ILE A 35 9.14 14.39 -4.28
CA ILE A 35 7.75 14.52 -3.79
C ILE A 35 7.20 13.27 -3.10
N LEU A 36 7.69 12.07 -3.47
CA LEU A 36 7.28 10.76 -2.94
C LEU A 36 8.48 9.83 -2.82
N PRO A 37 9.54 10.21 -2.07
CA PRO A 37 10.80 9.44 -2.05
C PRO A 37 10.62 8.01 -1.53
N GLU A 38 9.57 7.74 -0.76
CA GLU A 38 9.25 6.40 -0.24
C GLU A 38 8.97 5.39 -1.37
N ILE A 39 8.53 5.85 -2.53
CA ILE A 39 8.16 4.97 -3.65
C ILE A 39 9.38 4.49 -4.44
N PRO A 40 10.28 5.34 -4.95
CA PRO A 40 11.50 4.84 -5.59
C PRO A 40 12.38 4.01 -4.67
N ALA A 41 12.33 4.23 -3.35
CA ALA A 41 13.04 3.42 -2.37
C ALA A 41 12.63 1.94 -2.40
N LEU A 42 11.44 1.61 -2.89
CA LEU A 42 10.95 0.24 -3.01
C LEU A 42 11.63 -0.56 -4.14
N GLN A 43 12.29 0.10 -5.09
CA GLN A 43 12.93 -0.55 -6.23
C GLN A 43 14.10 -1.47 -5.83
N LEU A 44 14.71 -1.22 -4.68
CA LEU A 44 15.85 -1.98 -4.16
C LEU A 44 15.43 -3.13 -3.26
N GLU A 45 14.13 -3.29 -2.97
CA GLU A 45 13.65 -4.32 -2.09
C GLU A 45 13.13 -5.52 -2.88
N THR A 46 13.51 -6.73 -2.44
CA THR A 46 13.01 -8.00 -2.95
C THR A 46 12.04 -8.62 -1.95
N ASP A 47 11.04 -9.35 -2.47
CA ASP A 47 10.01 -10.01 -1.66
C ASP A 47 10.62 -11.07 -0.71
N GLU A 48 9.97 -11.30 0.42
CA GLU A 48 10.30 -12.30 1.46
C GLU A 48 10.44 -13.72 0.91
N HIS A 49 9.82 -14.01 -0.21
CA HIS A 49 9.79 -15.35 -0.79
C HIS A 49 10.89 -15.61 -1.83
N MET A 50 11.91 -14.77 -1.89
CA MET A 50 13.03 -14.86 -2.85
C MET A 50 12.58 -14.99 -4.33
N GLN A 51 11.37 -14.57 -4.63
CA GLN A 51 10.79 -14.68 -5.97
C GLN A 51 11.01 -13.44 -6.82
N HIS A 52 12.15 -12.79 -6.74
CA HIS A 52 12.58 -11.67 -7.60
C HIS A 52 11.48 -10.65 -7.94
N LYS A 53 10.47 -10.53 -7.08
CA LYS A 53 9.45 -9.50 -7.24
C LYS A 53 9.95 -8.25 -6.54
N ASP A 54 10.36 -7.32 -7.33
CA ASP A 54 10.55 -5.93 -6.97
C ASP A 54 9.29 -5.45 -6.22
N VAL A 55 9.47 -5.06 -4.95
CA VAL A 55 8.38 -4.55 -4.11
C VAL A 55 7.73 -3.32 -4.76
N TYR A 56 8.52 -2.52 -5.47
CA TYR A 56 8.02 -1.40 -6.25
C TYR A 56 7.02 -1.85 -7.33
N ARG A 57 7.38 -2.84 -8.16
CA ARG A 57 6.49 -3.37 -9.20
C ARG A 57 5.24 -4.03 -8.62
N HIS A 58 5.38 -4.71 -7.49
CA HIS A 58 4.24 -5.26 -6.77
C HIS A 58 3.27 -4.14 -6.33
N SER A 59 3.78 -3.04 -5.78
CA SER A 59 2.95 -1.91 -5.34
C SER A 59 2.20 -1.25 -6.50
N LEU A 60 2.83 -1.11 -7.68
CA LEU A 60 2.14 -0.63 -8.87
C LEU A 60 1.06 -1.60 -9.34
N THR A 61 1.30 -2.90 -9.26
CA THR A 61 0.31 -3.92 -9.62
C THR A 61 -0.88 -3.90 -8.67
N VAL A 62 -0.63 -3.75 -7.36
CA VAL A 62 -1.70 -3.62 -6.36
C VAL A 62 -2.52 -2.37 -6.60
N LEU A 63 -1.89 -1.25 -6.94
CA LEU A 63 -2.59 -0.02 -7.32
C LEU A 63 -3.52 -0.25 -8.51
N ARG A 64 -3.03 -0.89 -9.58
CA ARG A 64 -3.85 -1.22 -10.75
C ARG A 64 -5.03 -2.12 -10.38
N GLN A 65 -4.78 -3.19 -9.64
CA GLN A 65 -5.83 -4.13 -9.21
C GLN A 65 -6.86 -3.47 -8.29
N ALA A 66 -6.45 -2.54 -7.45
CA ALA A 66 -7.38 -1.77 -6.63
C ALA A 66 -8.34 -0.94 -7.49
N THR A 67 -7.87 -0.34 -8.59
CA THR A 67 -8.74 0.41 -9.50
C THR A 67 -9.81 -0.49 -10.14
N GLU A 68 -9.48 -1.75 -10.41
CA GLU A 68 -10.41 -2.72 -10.99
C GLU A 68 -11.50 -3.17 -10.01
N LEU A 69 -11.29 -2.98 -8.72
CA LEU A 69 -12.24 -3.35 -7.66
C LEU A 69 -13.13 -2.18 -7.21
N GLU A 70 -12.93 -1.00 -7.75
CA GLU A 70 -13.74 0.18 -7.42
C GLU A 70 -15.16 0.05 -8.00
N ASP A 71 -16.18 0.32 -7.18
CA ASP A 71 -17.60 0.19 -7.55
C ASP A 71 -18.24 1.52 -7.87
N GLU A 72 -17.77 2.62 -7.25
CA GLU A 72 -18.41 3.94 -7.26
C GLU A 72 -17.52 5.02 -7.88
N GLY A 73 -16.68 4.64 -8.83
CA GLY A 73 -15.70 5.53 -9.45
C GLY A 73 -14.38 5.58 -8.69
N PRO A 74 -13.46 6.49 -9.07
CA PRO A 74 -12.13 6.57 -8.48
C PRO A 74 -12.17 6.83 -6.98
N ASP A 75 -11.45 6.03 -6.21
CA ASP A 75 -11.35 6.10 -4.76
C ASP A 75 -9.93 6.50 -4.35
N LEU A 76 -9.73 7.77 -4.03
CA LEU A 76 -8.42 8.32 -3.70
C LEU A 76 -7.78 7.61 -2.50
N LYS A 77 -8.56 7.36 -1.44
CA LYS A 77 -8.05 6.71 -0.22
C LYS A 77 -7.59 5.29 -0.48
N LEU A 78 -8.39 4.51 -1.22
CA LEU A 78 -8.02 3.15 -1.61
C LEU A 78 -6.77 3.13 -2.48
N ARG A 79 -6.69 4.02 -3.47
CA ARG A 79 -5.55 4.11 -4.38
C ARG A 79 -4.26 4.48 -3.65
N TRP A 80 -4.31 5.47 -2.75
CA TRP A 80 -3.16 5.81 -1.91
C TRP A 80 -2.73 4.65 -1.01
N ALA A 81 -3.68 3.98 -0.36
CA ALA A 81 -3.37 2.83 0.47
C ALA A 81 -2.73 1.69 -0.33
N ALA A 82 -3.22 1.42 -1.53
CA ALA A 82 -2.65 0.42 -2.43
C ALA A 82 -1.20 0.75 -2.80
N LEU A 83 -0.91 1.99 -3.15
CA LEU A 83 0.45 2.43 -3.48
C LEU A 83 1.38 2.37 -2.26
N MET A 84 0.89 2.75 -1.09
CA MET A 84 1.69 2.97 0.12
C MET A 84 1.78 1.76 1.05
N HIS A 85 1.04 0.66 0.79
CA HIS A 85 0.90 -0.41 1.78
C HIS A 85 2.22 -1.05 2.21
N ASP A 86 3.21 -1.10 1.34
CA ASP A 86 4.51 -1.73 1.60
C ASP A 86 5.67 -0.75 1.82
N ILE A 87 5.43 0.56 1.95
CA ILE A 87 6.52 1.54 2.09
C ILE A 87 7.34 1.38 3.36
N GLY A 88 6.83 0.65 4.35
CA GLY A 88 7.57 0.33 5.57
C GLY A 88 8.62 -0.78 5.40
N LYS A 89 8.63 -1.49 4.28
CA LYS A 89 9.54 -2.63 4.08
C LYS A 89 11.02 -2.26 4.12
N PRO A 90 11.51 -1.23 3.42
CA PRO A 90 12.93 -0.87 3.49
C PRO A 90 13.43 -0.62 4.92
N ALA A 91 12.64 0.07 5.75
CA ALA A 91 13.01 0.41 7.12
C ALA A 91 12.95 -0.79 8.09
N THR A 92 12.25 -1.85 7.74
CA THR A 92 12.05 -3.03 8.60
C THR A 92 12.75 -4.29 8.09
N ARG A 93 13.51 -4.17 7.01
CA ARG A 93 14.24 -5.28 6.42
C ARG A 93 15.29 -5.84 7.40
N ALA A 94 15.23 -7.14 7.65
CA ALA A 94 16.20 -7.84 8.48
C ALA A 94 16.52 -9.22 7.89
N PRO A 95 17.76 -9.73 8.07
CA PRO A 95 18.10 -11.07 7.63
C PRO A 95 17.32 -12.10 8.44
N LYS A 96 16.92 -13.19 7.78
CA LYS A 96 16.26 -14.34 8.39
C LYS A 96 17.24 -15.48 8.57
N GLU A 97 17.16 -16.15 9.72
CA GLU A 97 17.92 -17.37 9.95
C GLU A 97 17.54 -18.44 8.90
N GLY A 98 18.53 -19.03 8.26
CA GLY A 98 18.33 -20.00 7.17
C GLY A 98 18.21 -19.38 5.79
N GLY A 99 18.37 -18.06 5.64
CA GLY A 99 18.37 -17.33 4.38
C GLY A 99 17.10 -16.54 4.13
N GLY A 100 17.19 -15.52 3.26
CA GLY A 100 16.12 -14.60 2.96
C GLY A 100 16.04 -13.42 3.95
N VAL A 101 14.93 -12.69 3.87
CA VAL A 101 14.71 -11.50 4.68
C VAL A 101 13.32 -11.50 5.30
N THR A 102 13.16 -10.75 6.38
CA THR A 102 11.88 -10.47 7.03
C THR A 102 11.61 -8.96 7.02
N PHE A 103 10.34 -8.61 7.16
CA PHE A 103 9.88 -7.21 7.23
C PHE A 103 8.87 -7.06 8.39
N HIS A 104 9.30 -7.48 9.58
CA HIS A 104 8.42 -7.46 10.76
C HIS A 104 7.91 -6.06 11.06
N HIS A 105 6.59 -5.95 11.24
CA HIS A 105 5.88 -4.72 11.56
C HIS A 105 6.00 -3.63 10.47
N HIS A 106 6.21 -4.03 9.20
CA HIS A 106 6.24 -3.04 8.11
C HIS A 106 4.91 -2.27 7.97
N GLU A 107 3.78 -2.86 8.38
CA GLU A 107 2.47 -2.21 8.40
C GLU A 107 2.40 -1.08 9.43
N VAL A 108 3.03 -1.25 10.58
CA VAL A 108 3.10 -0.22 11.63
C VAL A 108 3.98 0.95 11.18
N VAL A 109 5.18 0.64 10.74
CA VAL A 109 6.15 1.64 10.25
C VAL A 109 5.62 2.30 8.98
N GLY A 110 5.07 1.53 8.05
CA GLY A 110 4.48 2.03 6.81
C GLY A 110 3.31 2.97 7.03
N ALA A 111 2.42 2.66 7.98
CA ALA A 111 1.32 3.55 8.35
C ALA A 111 1.82 4.89 8.87
N LYS A 112 2.84 4.87 9.72
CA LYS A 112 3.45 6.08 10.26
C LYS A 112 4.11 6.92 9.16
N MET A 113 4.86 6.29 8.27
CA MET A 113 5.48 6.94 7.11
C MET A 113 4.44 7.53 6.15
N THR A 114 3.36 6.80 5.90
CA THR A 114 2.25 7.23 5.05
C THR A 114 1.60 8.50 5.60
N ARG A 115 1.24 8.50 6.89
CA ARG A 115 0.67 9.68 7.54
C ARG A 115 1.60 10.89 7.47
N LYS A 116 2.89 10.68 7.71
CA LYS A 116 3.90 11.75 7.64
C LYS A 116 3.98 12.35 6.24
N ARG A 117 4.02 11.51 5.20
CA ARG A 117 4.11 11.96 3.80
C ARG A 117 2.85 12.71 3.38
N LEU A 118 1.67 12.17 3.64
CA LEU A 118 0.41 12.82 3.27
C LEU A 118 0.20 14.14 4.03
N LYS A 119 0.66 14.22 5.28
CA LYS A 119 0.67 15.49 6.03
C LYS A 119 1.61 16.52 5.40
N ALA A 120 2.80 16.12 5.00
CA ALA A 120 3.75 17.00 4.31
C ALA A 120 3.20 17.51 2.97
N LEU A 121 2.40 16.72 2.28
CA LEU A 121 1.71 17.09 1.04
C LEU A 121 0.43 17.89 1.28
N LYS A 122 0.10 18.21 2.52
CA LYS A 122 -1.06 19.03 2.92
C LYS A 122 -2.42 18.38 2.62
N TYR A 123 -2.49 17.05 2.63
CA TYR A 123 -3.77 16.36 2.55
C TYR A 123 -4.67 16.65 3.76
N PRO A 124 -6.01 16.62 3.60
CA PRO A 124 -6.93 16.78 4.73
C PRO A 124 -6.74 15.66 5.76
N LYS A 125 -7.07 15.97 7.01
CA LYS A 125 -6.91 15.03 8.14
C LYS A 125 -7.61 13.69 7.90
N HIS A 126 -8.82 13.69 7.31
CA HIS A 126 -9.55 12.45 7.06
C HIS A 126 -8.83 11.53 6.05
N VAL A 127 -8.14 12.09 5.07
CA VAL A 127 -7.33 11.31 4.12
C VAL A 127 -6.11 10.72 4.83
N ILE A 128 -5.39 11.52 5.61
CA ILE A 128 -4.20 11.10 6.37
C ILE A 128 -4.57 9.95 7.31
N THR A 129 -5.64 10.12 8.08
CA THR A 129 -6.09 9.13 9.07
C THR A 129 -6.55 7.84 8.40
N ASP A 130 -7.39 7.93 7.39
CA ASP A 130 -7.99 6.77 6.74
C ASP A 130 -6.98 5.96 5.93
N VAL A 131 -6.13 6.62 5.16
CA VAL A 131 -5.07 5.93 4.40
C VAL A 131 -4.08 5.27 5.36
N GLY A 132 -3.67 5.97 6.41
CA GLY A 132 -2.80 5.40 7.45
C GLY A 132 -3.41 4.17 8.10
N GLN A 133 -4.71 4.19 8.41
CA GLN A 133 -5.41 3.06 9.01
C GLN A 133 -5.51 1.87 8.05
N LEU A 134 -5.77 2.10 6.77
CA LEU A 134 -5.78 1.05 5.76
C LEU A 134 -4.41 0.36 5.65
N VAL A 135 -3.34 1.13 5.61
CA VAL A 135 -1.97 0.58 5.59
C VAL A 135 -1.69 -0.22 6.86
N PHE A 136 -2.06 0.31 8.01
CA PHE A 136 -1.88 -0.37 9.31
C PHE A 136 -2.59 -1.72 9.36
N LEU A 137 -3.78 -1.83 8.79
CA LEU A 137 -4.63 -3.01 8.88
C LEU A 137 -4.42 -4.02 7.74
N HIS A 138 -3.65 -3.69 6.70
CA HIS A 138 -3.59 -4.54 5.51
C HIS A 138 -3.01 -5.93 5.75
N MET A 139 -2.23 -6.12 6.80
CA MET A 139 -1.64 -7.43 7.15
C MET A 139 -2.52 -8.30 8.03
N ARG A 140 -3.55 -7.74 8.66
CA ARG A 140 -4.36 -8.51 9.63
C ARG A 140 -5.14 -9.67 9.02
N PHE A 141 -5.46 -9.59 7.75
CA PHE A 141 -6.16 -10.66 7.03
C PHE A 141 -5.25 -11.82 6.64
N HIS A 142 -3.94 -11.65 6.72
CA HIS A 142 -2.98 -12.74 6.53
C HIS A 142 -3.13 -13.75 7.65
N GLY A 143 -3.32 -15.03 7.30
CA GLY A 143 -3.63 -16.08 8.27
C GLY A 143 -5.10 -16.47 8.33
N PHE A 144 -5.99 -15.74 7.67
CA PHE A 144 -7.37 -16.19 7.46
C PHE A 144 -7.35 -17.42 6.54
N GLY A 145 -7.68 -18.56 7.05
CA GLY A 145 -7.60 -19.84 6.33
C GLY A 145 -6.58 -20.82 6.92
N GLU A 146 -5.73 -20.36 7.83
CA GLU A 146 -4.84 -21.22 8.61
C GLU A 146 -5.48 -21.67 9.95
N GLY A 147 -6.78 -21.46 10.11
CA GLY A 147 -7.56 -21.94 11.25
C GLY A 147 -7.36 -21.17 12.55
N GLN A 148 -6.72 -20.02 12.53
CA GLN A 148 -6.37 -19.23 13.72
C GLN A 148 -7.27 -18.02 13.99
N TRP A 149 -8.33 -17.82 13.18
CA TRP A 149 -9.25 -16.71 13.40
C TRP A 149 -10.32 -17.09 14.42
N THR A 150 -10.19 -16.53 15.63
CA THR A 150 -11.22 -16.61 16.65
C THR A 150 -12.31 -15.56 16.40
N ASP A 151 -13.49 -15.76 16.99
CA ASP A 151 -14.57 -14.76 16.93
C ASP A 151 -14.12 -13.40 17.45
N SER A 152 -13.27 -13.38 18.49
CA SER A 152 -12.73 -12.15 19.04
C SER A 152 -11.79 -11.43 18.09
N ALA A 153 -11.00 -12.18 17.32
CA ALA A 153 -10.10 -11.61 16.29
C ALA A 153 -10.92 -10.99 15.14
N VAL A 154 -11.98 -11.67 14.68
CA VAL A 154 -12.90 -11.15 13.66
C VAL A 154 -13.57 -9.86 14.14
N ARG A 155 -14.10 -9.86 15.36
CA ARG A 155 -14.73 -8.66 15.93
C ARG A 155 -13.76 -7.50 16.03
N ARG A 156 -12.53 -7.75 16.46
CA ARG A 156 -11.47 -6.72 16.54
C ARG A 156 -11.16 -6.15 15.16
N TYR A 157 -11.02 -7.02 14.16
CA TYR A 157 -10.77 -6.60 12.77
C TYR A 157 -11.88 -5.67 12.26
N VAL A 158 -13.15 -6.08 12.43
CA VAL A 158 -14.31 -5.30 12.01
C VAL A 158 -14.39 -3.97 12.78
N THR A 159 -14.15 -3.99 14.09
CA THR A 159 -14.19 -2.79 14.93
C THR A 159 -13.08 -1.81 14.55
N ASP A 160 -11.86 -2.29 14.35
CA ASP A 160 -10.71 -1.45 14.02
C ASP A 160 -10.82 -0.86 12.62
N ALA A 161 -11.41 -1.60 11.68
CA ALA A 161 -11.65 -1.10 10.32
C ALA A 161 -12.82 -0.09 10.29
N GLY A 162 -13.86 -0.32 11.09
CA GLY A 162 -15.03 0.54 11.11
C GLY A 162 -15.62 0.75 9.73
N GLU A 163 -15.85 2.00 9.35
CA GLU A 163 -16.38 2.39 8.04
C GLU A 163 -15.41 2.09 6.87
N LEU A 164 -14.14 1.87 7.14
CA LEU A 164 -13.13 1.52 6.13
C LEU A 164 -13.18 0.06 5.71
N LEU A 165 -13.99 -0.77 6.34
CA LEU A 165 -14.03 -2.22 6.09
C LEU A 165 -14.18 -2.58 4.61
N PRO A 166 -15.10 -1.97 3.82
CA PRO A 166 -15.20 -2.27 2.39
C PRO A 166 -13.92 -1.92 1.62
N LYS A 167 -13.30 -0.78 1.90
CA LYS A 167 -12.02 -0.37 1.27
C LYS A 167 -10.88 -1.30 1.67
N LEU A 168 -10.84 -1.70 2.94
CA LEU A 168 -9.83 -2.63 3.44
C LEU A 168 -9.94 -4.00 2.75
N HIS A 169 -11.13 -4.51 2.54
CA HIS A 169 -11.35 -5.75 1.81
C HIS A 169 -10.86 -5.65 0.36
N LYS A 170 -11.12 -4.53 -0.31
CA LYS A 170 -10.61 -4.28 -1.67
C LYS A 170 -9.09 -4.23 -1.69
N LEU A 171 -8.47 -3.54 -0.74
CA LEU A 171 -7.01 -3.47 -0.61
C LEU A 171 -6.39 -4.85 -0.42
N VAL A 172 -6.90 -5.62 0.52
CA VAL A 172 -6.43 -6.99 0.81
C VAL A 172 -6.61 -7.90 -0.40
N ARG A 173 -7.74 -7.80 -1.08
CA ARG A 173 -8.02 -8.58 -2.30
C ARG A 173 -7.06 -8.20 -3.43
N ALA A 174 -6.80 -6.91 -3.65
CA ALA A 174 -5.86 -6.43 -4.64
C ALA A 174 -4.43 -6.94 -4.37
N ASP A 175 -4.02 -6.96 -3.10
CA ASP A 175 -2.71 -7.47 -2.67
C ASP A 175 -2.62 -9.00 -2.85
N SER A 176 -3.67 -9.74 -2.55
CA SER A 176 -3.70 -11.21 -2.58
C SER A 176 -3.70 -11.78 -3.99
N THR A 177 -4.35 -11.13 -4.96
CA THR A 177 -4.44 -11.64 -6.33
C THR A 177 -3.09 -11.70 -7.04
N THR A 178 -2.13 -10.87 -6.67
CA THR A 178 -0.76 -10.97 -7.19
C THR A 178 -0.06 -12.27 -6.78
N ARG A 179 -0.44 -12.84 -5.63
CA ARG A 179 0.14 -14.07 -5.10
C ARG A 179 -0.50 -15.33 -5.70
N ASN A 180 -1.78 -15.26 -6.04
CA ASN A 180 -2.55 -16.40 -6.55
C ASN A 180 -2.39 -16.66 -8.06
N ALA A 181 -2.00 -15.67 -8.85
CA ALA A 181 -1.77 -15.85 -10.29
C ALA A 181 -0.72 -16.91 -10.62
N LYS A 182 0.15 -17.26 -9.67
CA LYS A 182 1.15 -18.34 -9.81
C LYS A 182 0.64 -19.73 -9.39
N LYS A 183 -0.51 -19.83 -8.71
CA LYS A 183 -1.09 -21.13 -8.34
C LYS A 183 -2.04 -21.67 -9.43
N LEU A 184 -2.36 -20.85 -10.43
CA LEU A 184 -3.26 -21.21 -11.53
C LEU A 184 -2.51 -21.45 -12.86
N SER A 185 -1.21 -21.28 -12.87
CA SER A 185 -0.30 -21.68 -13.97
C SER A 185 0.55 -22.88 -13.53
#